data_570afc6e1497ad9c1202fae54df92a91
#
_entry.id   570afc6e1497ad9c1202fae54df92a91
#
_cell.length_a   1.000
_cell.length_b   1.000
_cell.length_c   1.000
_cell.angle_alpha   90.00
_cell.angle_beta   90.00
_cell.angle_gamma   90.00
#
_symmetry.space_group_name_H-M   'P 1'
#
loop_
_entity.id
_entity.type
_entity.pdbx_description
1 polymer ?
#
loop_
_entity_poly.entity_id
_entity_poly.type
_entity_poly.pdbx_seq_one_letter_code
_entity_poly.pdbx_strand_id
1 'polypeptide(L)'
;MPRSVQQSIPIDRIYADGVWQSENVFSMMWQISDINYAMQSDAAKQNILTQLGTVYAGIPADCWMQVCIVSQRMDEKAFARDVLYHRENDGFDALRAERNRQIKANARENGNVVQHKYIIVSTNKPGVKEARERFVQVQGHLLSAFSALECSVTPLDNRARLEVLHKFFRISEEGRFNFDFDNCAKLGQDFRDSIAPDCIRFCKKHIEIEDFYAKCMTISEYPQQLDDKFISALLQQVPYIVLSIDIEPLETEDAFKEIDNAQMKTDAEKVRFNKKSVENLDFTSSVPQRTQEQDRIIANIRKEMTENDQQMFLSLLTVTYFADTLEDLALETDALKTTAANYNCRFTELYFQQERAFNTAMPYGLRRIESVRTMLTKSLTALVPFNTQEILTPGGICYGRNAVTGNLIIGLRTSLVNGNAMVVATSGGGKSMFVKLEILMLYLRFTKARFYVVDPENEYAPLVQELGGEVVNISVDSSYATFNPLDFKSR
;
A
#
# COMPACT_ATOMS: atom_id res chain seq x y z
N MET A 1 -10.05 -28.76 -22.85
CA MET A 1 -10.58 -29.16 -21.53
C MET A 1 -10.68 -27.92 -20.68
N PRO A 2 -11.69 -27.72 -19.85
CA PRO A 2 -11.70 -26.64 -18.89
C PRO A 2 -10.47 -26.82 -17.99
N ARG A 3 -9.72 -25.74 -17.74
CA ARG A 3 -8.62 -25.73 -16.79
C ARG A 3 -9.18 -25.85 -15.36
N SER A 4 -8.48 -26.56 -14.49
CA SER A 4 -8.81 -26.48 -13.05
C SER A 4 -8.52 -25.07 -12.52
N VAL A 5 -9.15 -24.69 -11.43
CA VAL A 5 -8.93 -23.38 -10.81
C VAL A 5 -7.46 -23.22 -10.40
N GLN A 6 -6.84 -24.27 -9.86
CA GLN A 6 -5.41 -24.27 -9.51
C GLN A 6 -4.50 -23.97 -10.70
N GLN A 7 -4.88 -24.40 -11.92
CA GLN A 7 -4.12 -24.11 -13.15
C GLN A 7 -4.19 -22.65 -13.60
N SER A 8 -5.15 -21.88 -13.06
CA SER A 8 -5.21 -20.44 -13.30
C SER A 8 -4.27 -19.63 -12.39
N ILE A 9 -3.76 -20.26 -11.33
CA ILE A 9 -2.77 -19.65 -10.40
C ILE A 9 -1.37 -19.96 -10.92
N PRO A 10 -0.62 -18.97 -11.40
CA PRO A 10 0.62 -19.18 -12.15
C PRO A 10 1.84 -19.39 -11.23
N ILE A 11 1.72 -20.20 -10.19
CA ILE A 11 2.82 -20.55 -9.29
C ILE A 11 3.09 -22.04 -9.42
N ASP A 12 4.29 -22.40 -9.87
CA ASP A 12 4.66 -23.81 -10.07
C ASP A 12 5.25 -24.44 -8.82
N ARG A 13 6.10 -23.68 -8.11
CA ARG A 13 6.79 -24.16 -6.90
C ARG A 13 6.98 -23.04 -5.89
N ILE A 14 6.96 -23.45 -4.62
CA ILE A 14 7.34 -22.61 -3.48
C ILE A 14 8.50 -23.29 -2.74
N TYR A 15 9.51 -22.52 -2.34
CA TYR A 15 10.69 -23.02 -1.64
C TYR A 15 10.65 -22.59 -0.17
N ALA A 16 11.26 -23.35 0.74
CA ALA A 16 11.20 -23.11 2.19
C ALA A 16 11.66 -21.72 2.64
N ASP A 17 12.50 -21.07 1.85
CA ASP A 17 13.04 -19.73 2.09
C ASP A 17 12.16 -18.58 1.55
N GLY A 18 10.92 -18.87 1.11
CA GLY A 18 10.00 -17.86 0.61
C GLY A 18 10.21 -17.49 -0.87
N VAL A 19 11.16 -18.11 -1.56
CA VAL A 19 11.32 -17.97 -3.01
C VAL A 19 10.20 -18.74 -3.72
N TRP A 20 9.56 -18.11 -4.70
CA TRP A 20 8.56 -18.74 -5.55
C TRP A 20 9.08 -18.88 -6.98
N GLN A 21 8.65 -19.93 -7.65
CA GLN A 21 8.91 -20.15 -9.06
C GLN A 21 7.60 -20.19 -9.84
N SER A 22 7.57 -19.41 -10.90
CA SER A 22 6.46 -19.33 -11.86
C SER A 22 7.05 -19.41 -13.27
N GLU A 23 6.84 -20.51 -13.97
CA GLU A 23 7.52 -20.76 -15.25
C GLU A 23 9.06 -20.72 -15.09
N ASN A 24 9.73 -19.80 -15.81
CA ASN A 24 11.18 -19.59 -15.73
C ASN A 24 11.56 -18.40 -14.83
N VAL A 25 10.60 -17.87 -14.05
CA VAL A 25 10.78 -16.70 -13.22
C VAL A 25 10.82 -17.11 -11.75
N PHE A 26 11.82 -16.63 -11.03
CA PHE A 26 11.88 -16.71 -9.58
C PHE A 26 11.52 -15.36 -8.98
N SER A 27 10.76 -15.37 -7.89
CA SER A 27 10.36 -14.15 -7.19
C SER A 27 10.49 -14.25 -5.69
N MET A 28 10.80 -13.13 -5.04
CA MET A 28 10.77 -12.96 -3.60
C MET A 28 9.99 -11.71 -3.25
N MET A 29 9.33 -11.69 -2.09
CA MET A 29 8.40 -10.64 -1.70
C MET A 29 8.77 -10.06 -0.33
N TRP A 30 8.70 -8.74 -0.21
CA TRP A 30 8.90 -8.01 1.03
C TRP A 30 7.68 -7.12 1.29
N GLN A 31 7.30 -7.00 2.56
CA GLN A 31 6.37 -5.98 3.00
C GLN A 31 7.15 -4.74 3.41
N ILE A 32 6.65 -3.57 3.02
CA ILE A 32 7.20 -2.28 3.43
C ILE A 32 6.18 -1.52 4.29
N SER A 33 6.70 -0.76 5.28
CA SER A 33 5.85 0.13 6.07
C SER A 33 5.50 1.39 5.28
N ASP A 34 4.48 2.11 5.74
CA ASP A 34 4.16 3.43 5.19
C ASP A 34 4.99 4.52 5.87
N ILE A 35 5.11 5.65 5.20
CA ILE A 35 5.70 6.88 5.72
C ILE A 35 4.70 8.04 5.57
N ASN A 36 4.79 9.05 6.41
CA ASN A 36 3.92 10.22 6.36
C ASN A 36 4.33 11.17 5.22
N TYR A 37 4.13 10.73 3.96
CA TYR A 37 4.49 11.52 2.79
C TYR A 37 3.58 12.75 2.61
N ALA A 38 2.26 12.56 2.74
CA ALA A 38 1.27 13.61 2.46
C ALA A 38 1.45 14.86 3.33
N MET A 39 1.94 14.69 4.56
CA MET A 39 2.09 15.76 5.55
C MET A 39 3.49 16.41 5.56
N GLN A 40 4.40 15.94 4.68
CA GLN A 40 5.75 16.49 4.61
C GLN A 40 5.80 17.85 3.90
N SER A 41 6.83 18.64 4.22
CA SER A 41 7.15 19.84 3.46
C SER A 41 7.62 19.49 2.05
N ASP A 42 7.53 20.45 1.12
CA ASP A 42 7.92 20.20 -0.28
C ASP A 42 9.41 19.79 -0.39
N ALA A 43 10.29 20.36 0.43
CA ALA A 43 11.70 19.97 0.46
C ALA A 43 11.89 18.52 0.95
N ALA A 44 11.13 18.08 1.98
CA ALA A 44 11.17 16.73 2.48
C ALA A 44 10.59 15.74 1.46
N LYS A 45 9.50 16.09 0.78
CA LYS A 45 8.94 15.31 -0.33
C LYS A 45 9.95 15.09 -1.45
N GLN A 46 10.65 16.15 -1.87
CA GLN A 46 11.69 16.03 -2.91
C GLN A 46 12.83 15.10 -2.47
N ASN A 47 13.23 15.14 -1.21
CA ASN A 47 14.22 14.21 -0.67
C ASN A 47 13.73 12.76 -0.73
N ILE A 48 12.47 12.51 -0.34
CA ILE A 48 11.84 11.18 -0.41
C ILE A 48 11.81 10.68 -1.86
N LEU A 49 11.42 11.52 -2.83
CA LEU A 49 11.41 11.17 -4.25
C LEU A 49 12.82 10.82 -4.76
N THR A 50 13.82 11.58 -4.35
CA THR A 50 15.23 11.31 -4.72
C THR A 50 15.69 9.96 -4.15
N GLN A 51 15.40 9.69 -2.88
CA GLN A 51 15.75 8.42 -2.25
C GLN A 51 14.96 7.23 -2.87
N LEU A 52 13.69 7.43 -3.22
CA LEU A 52 12.91 6.42 -3.94
C LEU A 52 13.54 6.13 -5.33
N GLY A 53 14.07 7.15 -6.00
CA GLY A 53 14.86 6.98 -7.22
C GLY A 53 16.07 6.09 -7.00
N THR A 54 16.77 6.23 -5.87
CA THR A 54 17.90 5.36 -5.52
C THR A 54 17.46 3.91 -5.29
N VAL A 55 16.27 3.68 -4.70
CA VAL A 55 15.70 2.32 -4.57
C VAL A 55 15.54 1.68 -5.93
N TYR A 56 14.93 2.38 -6.89
CA TYR A 56 14.69 1.84 -8.23
C TYR A 56 15.98 1.64 -9.03
N ALA A 57 16.90 2.60 -8.95
CA ALA A 57 18.18 2.56 -9.66
C ALA A 57 19.10 1.42 -9.19
N GLY A 58 18.96 0.97 -7.95
CA GLY A 58 19.78 -0.13 -7.41
C GLY A 58 19.26 -1.53 -7.74
N ILE A 59 18.17 -1.66 -8.48
CA ILE A 59 17.70 -2.96 -8.96
C ILE A 59 18.58 -3.40 -10.14
N PRO A 60 19.17 -4.61 -10.08
CA PRO A 60 20.00 -5.12 -11.18
C PRO A 60 19.20 -5.24 -12.48
N ALA A 61 19.84 -5.03 -13.62
CA ALA A 61 19.20 -5.11 -14.96
C ALA A 61 18.64 -6.49 -15.31
N ASP A 62 19.14 -7.57 -14.66
CA ASP A 62 18.59 -8.93 -14.79
C ASP A 62 17.42 -9.22 -13.85
N CYS A 63 16.90 -8.18 -13.21
CA CYS A 63 15.75 -8.24 -12.30
C CYS A 63 14.72 -7.18 -12.69
N TRP A 64 13.47 -7.42 -12.31
CA TRP A 64 12.44 -6.40 -12.30
C TRP A 64 11.75 -6.37 -10.96
N MET A 65 11.23 -5.21 -10.62
CA MET A 65 10.52 -4.96 -9.37
C MET A 65 9.04 -4.71 -9.66
N GLN A 66 8.18 -5.27 -8.83
CA GLN A 66 6.76 -4.93 -8.77
C GLN A 66 6.49 -4.26 -7.44
N VAL A 67 6.02 -3.02 -7.44
CA VAL A 67 5.48 -2.35 -6.26
C VAL A 67 3.98 -2.58 -6.25
N CYS A 68 3.49 -3.31 -5.26
CA CYS A 68 2.09 -3.69 -5.15
C CYS A 68 1.46 -3.01 -3.93
N ILE A 69 0.45 -2.19 -4.15
CA ILE A 69 -0.32 -1.54 -3.10
C ILE A 69 -1.69 -2.22 -3.06
N VAL A 70 -1.98 -2.84 -1.93
CA VAL A 70 -3.24 -3.53 -1.66
C VAL A 70 -4.06 -2.70 -0.72
N SER A 71 -5.21 -2.26 -1.17
CA SER A 71 -6.22 -1.58 -0.36
C SER A 71 -7.43 -2.49 -0.22
N GLN A 72 -7.83 -2.80 1.00
CA GLN A 72 -8.94 -3.72 1.28
C GLN A 72 -9.70 -3.29 2.53
N ARG A 73 -10.96 -3.67 2.62
CA ARG A 73 -11.73 -3.48 3.86
C ARG A 73 -11.13 -4.34 4.97
N MET A 74 -11.14 -3.83 6.19
CA MET A 74 -10.70 -4.59 7.35
C MET A 74 -11.70 -5.73 7.62
N ASP A 75 -11.18 -6.94 7.90
CA ASP A 75 -11.98 -8.07 8.36
C ASP A 75 -12.80 -7.70 9.61
N GLU A 76 -14.12 -7.89 9.57
CA GLU A 76 -15.03 -7.58 10.69
C GLU A 76 -14.67 -8.34 11.97
N LYS A 77 -14.17 -9.57 11.87
CA LYS A 77 -13.76 -10.38 13.02
C LYS A 77 -12.45 -9.87 13.61
N ALA A 78 -11.47 -9.55 12.77
CA ALA A 78 -10.23 -8.92 13.19
C ALA A 78 -10.50 -7.56 13.80
N PHE A 79 -11.38 -6.74 13.20
CA PHE A 79 -11.82 -5.47 13.75
C PHE A 79 -12.48 -5.63 15.13
N ALA A 80 -13.40 -6.60 15.26
CA ALA A 80 -14.07 -6.84 16.53
C ALA A 80 -13.08 -7.31 17.62
N ARG A 81 -12.12 -8.16 17.28
CA ARG A 81 -11.11 -8.67 18.22
C ARG A 81 -10.10 -7.60 18.62
N ASP A 82 -9.60 -6.82 17.66
CA ASP A 82 -8.41 -5.99 17.84
C ASP A 82 -8.76 -4.53 18.22
N VAL A 83 -9.96 -4.07 17.84
CA VAL A 83 -10.38 -2.66 18.02
C VAL A 83 -11.48 -2.49 19.07
N LEU A 84 -12.49 -3.38 19.08
CA LEU A 84 -13.62 -3.21 19.98
C LEU A 84 -13.31 -3.63 21.43
N TYR A 85 -14.04 -3.05 22.37
CA TYR A 85 -13.96 -3.41 23.77
C TYR A 85 -14.76 -4.69 24.04
N HIS A 86 -14.16 -5.63 24.76
CA HIS A 86 -14.84 -6.85 25.20
C HIS A 86 -15.63 -6.61 26.49
N ARG A 87 -16.62 -7.47 26.76
CA ARG A 87 -17.34 -7.44 28.04
C ARG A 87 -16.48 -8.05 29.13
N GLU A 88 -16.44 -7.40 30.31
CA GLU A 88 -15.62 -7.81 31.46
C GLU A 88 -16.49 -8.12 32.69
N ASN A 89 -17.80 -7.82 32.64
CA ASN A 89 -18.79 -8.00 33.73
C ASN A 89 -18.41 -7.25 35.04
N ASP A 90 -17.82 -6.08 34.89
CA ASP A 90 -17.29 -5.24 35.99
C ASP A 90 -18.15 -3.98 36.30
N GLY A 91 -19.37 -3.91 35.75
CA GLY A 91 -20.26 -2.76 35.89
C GLY A 91 -20.10 -1.68 34.82
N PHE A 92 -19.01 -1.69 34.00
CA PHE A 92 -18.74 -0.69 32.98
C PHE A 92 -19.07 -1.16 31.55
N ASP A 93 -19.73 -2.30 31.39
CA ASP A 93 -20.05 -2.86 30.06
C ASP A 93 -21.00 -1.97 29.25
N ALA A 94 -21.83 -1.16 29.89
CA ALA A 94 -22.68 -0.19 29.21
C ALA A 94 -21.82 0.91 28.50
N LEU A 95 -20.76 1.38 29.15
CA LEU A 95 -19.82 2.34 28.59
C LEU A 95 -19.01 1.72 27.46
N ARG A 96 -18.56 0.45 27.60
CA ARG A 96 -17.89 -0.30 26.52
C ARG A 96 -18.79 -0.44 25.30
N ALA A 97 -20.07 -0.79 25.51
CA ALA A 97 -21.04 -0.93 24.44
C ALA A 97 -21.29 0.40 23.71
N GLU A 98 -21.42 1.50 24.44
CA GLU A 98 -21.59 2.83 23.85
C GLU A 98 -20.34 3.23 23.05
N ARG A 99 -19.14 3.02 23.59
CA ARG A 99 -17.89 3.30 22.90
C ARG A 99 -17.75 2.48 21.63
N ASN A 100 -18.09 1.20 21.68
CA ASN A 100 -18.12 0.31 20.50
C ASN A 100 -19.10 0.81 19.44
N ARG A 101 -20.26 1.35 19.83
CA ARG A 101 -21.23 1.94 18.90
C ARG A 101 -20.63 3.13 18.16
N GLN A 102 -19.95 4.03 18.88
CA GLN A 102 -19.27 5.19 18.31
C GLN A 102 -18.13 4.78 17.37
N ILE A 103 -17.31 3.82 17.79
CA ILE A 103 -16.21 3.29 16.95
C ILE A 103 -16.76 2.68 15.66
N LYS A 104 -17.81 1.86 15.76
CA LYS A 104 -18.46 1.25 14.59
C LYS A 104 -19.08 2.28 13.65
N ALA A 105 -19.73 3.32 14.19
CA ALA A 105 -20.31 4.40 13.39
C ALA A 105 -19.19 5.13 12.60
N ASN A 106 -18.12 5.50 13.31
CA ASN A 106 -16.97 6.14 12.71
C ASN A 106 -16.29 5.26 11.64
N ALA A 107 -16.22 3.95 11.86
CA ALA A 107 -15.66 2.99 10.94
C ALA A 107 -16.48 2.83 9.65
N ARG A 108 -17.81 2.80 9.76
CA ARG A 108 -18.73 2.63 8.61
C ARG A 108 -18.70 3.81 7.66
N GLU A 109 -18.55 5.03 8.14
CA GLU A 109 -18.52 6.22 7.29
C GLU A 109 -17.37 6.23 6.29
N ASN A 110 -16.24 5.59 6.60
CA ASN A 110 -15.02 5.59 5.77
C ASN A 110 -14.60 4.20 5.29
N GLY A 111 -15.43 3.17 5.49
CA GLY A 111 -15.20 1.81 4.99
C GLY A 111 -14.09 1.01 5.66
N ASN A 112 -13.37 1.57 6.67
CA ASN A 112 -12.25 0.91 7.36
C ASN A 112 -11.27 0.22 6.41
N VAL A 113 -10.70 0.97 5.51
CA VAL A 113 -9.78 0.46 4.51
C VAL A 113 -8.38 0.36 5.07
N VAL A 114 -7.77 -0.81 4.98
CA VAL A 114 -6.38 -1.04 5.35
C VAL A 114 -5.54 -1.16 4.08
N GLN A 115 -4.41 -0.45 4.06
CA GLN A 115 -3.46 -0.51 2.96
C GLN A 115 -2.22 -1.29 3.37
N HIS A 116 -1.82 -2.22 2.52
CA HIS A 116 -0.57 -2.94 2.64
C HIS A 116 0.27 -2.69 1.38
N LYS A 117 1.57 -2.56 1.56
CA LYS A 117 2.51 -2.29 0.49
C LYS A 117 3.55 -3.39 0.42
N TYR A 118 3.75 -3.88 -0.77
CA TYR A 118 4.66 -4.99 -1.03
C TYR A 118 5.60 -4.64 -2.17
N ILE A 119 6.81 -5.16 -2.06
CA ILE A 119 7.79 -5.17 -3.14
C ILE A 119 8.03 -6.62 -3.49
N ILE A 120 7.87 -6.94 -4.76
CA ILE A 120 8.21 -8.24 -5.33
C ILE A 120 9.37 -8.00 -6.30
N VAL A 121 10.47 -8.69 -6.10
CA VAL A 121 11.56 -8.68 -7.08
C VAL A 121 11.63 -10.04 -7.72
N SER A 122 11.78 -10.02 -9.04
CA SER A 122 11.78 -11.20 -9.90
C SER A 122 13.01 -11.23 -10.78
N THR A 123 13.43 -12.44 -11.12
CA THR A 123 14.57 -12.69 -12.01
C THR A 123 14.33 -13.96 -12.82
N ASN A 124 14.91 -14.01 -14.02
CA ASN A 124 14.86 -15.17 -14.92
C ASN A 124 16.17 -15.98 -14.90
N LYS A 125 16.90 -15.99 -13.78
CA LYS A 125 18.11 -16.81 -13.64
C LYS A 125 17.82 -18.29 -13.92
N PRO A 126 18.80 -19.04 -14.49
CA PRO A 126 18.55 -20.41 -14.94
C PRO A 126 18.24 -21.40 -13.80
N GLY A 127 18.57 -21.07 -12.56
CA GLY A 127 18.34 -21.93 -11.41
C GLY A 127 18.02 -21.19 -10.14
N VAL A 128 17.40 -21.91 -9.20
CA VAL A 128 16.99 -21.35 -7.88
C VAL A 128 18.20 -20.90 -7.05
N LYS A 129 19.37 -21.51 -7.23
CA LYS A 129 20.58 -21.15 -6.47
C LYS A 129 21.07 -19.77 -6.88
N GLU A 130 21.17 -19.54 -8.17
CA GLU A 130 21.55 -18.24 -8.74
C GLU A 130 20.53 -17.15 -8.41
N ALA A 131 19.25 -17.50 -8.43
CA ALA A 131 18.18 -16.59 -8.02
C ALA A 131 18.31 -16.20 -6.52
N ARG A 132 18.61 -17.15 -5.63
CA ARG A 132 18.84 -16.89 -4.21
C ARG A 132 20.00 -15.94 -3.96
N GLU A 133 21.13 -16.18 -4.63
CA GLU A 133 22.31 -15.30 -4.53
C GLU A 133 21.93 -13.86 -4.97
N ARG A 134 21.13 -13.74 -6.02
CA ARG A 134 20.63 -12.43 -6.48
C ARG A 134 19.70 -11.79 -5.46
N PHE A 135 18.76 -12.51 -4.86
CA PHE A 135 17.84 -11.98 -3.87
C PHE A 135 18.53 -11.53 -2.60
N VAL A 136 19.62 -12.18 -2.18
CA VAL A 136 20.43 -11.70 -1.03
C VAL A 136 21.05 -10.33 -1.33
N GLN A 137 21.57 -10.12 -2.54
CA GLN A 137 22.10 -8.81 -2.96
C GLN A 137 21.01 -7.75 -2.98
N VAL A 138 19.87 -8.06 -3.59
CA VAL A 138 18.71 -7.17 -3.66
C VAL A 138 18.19 -6.82 -2.26
N GLN A 139 18.08 -7.80 -1.37
CA GLN A 139 17.65 -7.57 0.00
C GLN A 139 18.57 -6.60 0.74
N GLY A 140 19.88 -6.74 0.59
CA GLY A 140 20.86 -5.80 1.18
C GLY A 140 20.66 -4.38 0.67
N HIS A 141 20.43 -4.22 -0.63
CA HIS A 141 20.12 -2.92 -1.23
C HIS A 141 18.80 -2.34 -0.70
N LEU A 142 17.71 -3.14 -0.71
CA LEU A 142 16.41 -2.68 -0.23
C LEU A 142 16.46 -2.25 1.24
N LEU A 143 17.08 -3.03 2.12
CA LEU A 143 17.23 -2.69 3.54
C LEU A 143 17.97 -1.37 3.72
N SER A 144 19.07 -1.16 3.00
CA SER A 144 19.85 0.09 3.08
C SER A 144 19.06 1.29 2.56
N ALA A 145 18.46 1.18 1.38
CA ALA A 145 17.77 2.28 0.72
C ALA A 145 16.48 2.69 1.44
N PHE A 146 15.68 1.72 1.92
CA PHE A 146 14.46 2.01 2.69
C PHE A 146 14.75 2.47 4.12
N SER A 147 15.88 2.07 4.73
CA SER A 147 16.29 2.63 6.01
C SER A 147 16.52 4.13 5.94
N ALA A 148 17.05 4.63 4.82
CA ALA A 148 17.20 6.08 4.58
C ALA A 148 15.84 6.81 4.45
N LEU A 149 14.78 6.09 4.10
CA LEU A 149 13.39 6.58 4.04
C LEU A 149 12.65 6.42 5.38
N GLU A 150 13.31 5.92 6.44
CA GLU A 150 12.67 5.55 7.72
C GLU A 150 11.53 4.52 7.54
N CYS A 151 11.65 3.69 6.51
CA CYS A 151 10.67 2.68 6.12
C CYS A 151 11.23 1.29 6.45
N SER A 152 10.47 0.46 7.15
CA SER A 152 10.86 -0.92 7.44
C SER A 152 10.59 -1.82 6.23
N VAL A 153 11.48 -2.79 6.02
CA VAL A 153 11.37 -3.81 4.96
C VAL A 153 11.47 -5.18 5.62
N THR A 154 10.43 -6.00 5.47
CA THR A 154 10.35 -7.32 6.08
C THR A 154 10.13 -8.37 5.00
N PRO A 155 11.01 -9.38 4.83
CA PRO A 155 10.78 -10.46 3.89
C PRO A 155 9.57 -11.31 4.33
N LEU A 156 8.76 -11.73 3.37
CA LEU A 156 7.60 -12.57 3.62
C LEU A 156 7.93 -14.04 3.37
N ASP A 157 7.53 -14.88 4.30
CA ASP A 157 7.57 -16.32 4.14
C ASP A 157 6.41 -16.85 3.26
N ASN A 158 6.40 -18.15 3.01
CA ASN A 158 5.37 -18.76 2.18
C ASN A 158 3.97 -18.57 2.73
N ARG A 159 3.80 -18.68 4.06
CA ARG A 159 2.50 -18.50 4.70
C ARG A 159 1.97 -17.08 4.50
N ALA A 160 2.79 -16.09 4.78
CA ALA A 160 2.40 -14.68 4.62
C ALA A 160 2.11 -14.31 3.17
N ARG A 161 2.91 -14.81 2.19
CA ARG A 161 2.66 -14.59 0.76
C ARG A 161 1.35 -15.23 0.29
N LEU A 162 1.08 -16.47 0.71
CA LEU A 162 -0.18 -17.17 0.38
C LEU A 162 -1.37 -16.50 1.06
N GLU A 163 -1.22 -16.00 2.30
CA GLU A 163 -2.29 -15.26 2.98
C GLU A 163 -2.69 -13.98 2.22
N VAL A 164 -1.72 -13.27 1.64
CA VAL A 164 -2.03 -12.11 0.77
C VAL A 164 -2.90 -12.53 -0.41
N LEU A 165 -2.58 -13.64 -1.07
CA LEU A 165 -3.36 -14.14 -2.22
C LEU A 165 -4.72 -14.70 -1.80
N HIS A 166 -4.79 -15.38 -0.66
CA HIS A 166 -6.05 -15.92 -0.12
C HIS A 166 -7.11 -14.81 0.01
N LYS A 167 -6.73 -13.63 0.45
CA LYS A 167 -7.61 -12.47 0.59
C LYS A 167 -8.22 -11.99 -0.73
N PHE A 168 -7.62 -12.31 -1.88
CA PHE A 168 -8.13 -11.95 -3.20
C PHE A 168 -8.95 -13.05 -3.85
N PHE A 169 -8.63 -14.29 -3.54
CA PHE A 169 -9.31 -15.43 -4.13
C PHE A 169 -10.49 -15.94 -3.31
N ARG A 170 -10.44 -15.78 -1.98
CA ARG A 170 -11.47 -16.21 -1.04
C ARG A 170 -11.95 -15.04 -0.18
N ILE A 171 -12.50 -14.04 -0.85
CA ILE A 171 -12.95 -12.79 -0.23
C ILE A 171 -14.02 -13.04 0.85
N SER A 172 -14.91 -14.02 0.62
CA SER A 172 -15.99 -14.41 1.56
C SER A 172 -15.49 -15.20 2.79
N GLU A 173 -14.29 -15.77 2.75
CA GLU A 173 -13.74 -16.63 3.81
C GLU A 173 -12.74 -15.93 4.73
N GLU A 174 -13.03 -14.72 5.11
CA GLU A 174 -12.16 -13.94 6.00
C GLU A 174 -11.78 -14.68 7.28
N GLY A 175 -10.48 -14.70 7.58
CA GLY A 175 -9.93 -15.27 8.81
C GLY A 175 -9.84 -16.81 8.88
N ARG A 176 -10.07 -17.54 7.78
CA ARG A 176 -9.97 -19.01 7.73
C ARG A 176 -8.68 -19.52 7.11
N PHE A 177 -7.76 -18.64 6.71
CA PHE A 177 -6.50 -19.08 6.12
C PHE A 177 -5.67 -19.91 7.10
N ASN A 178 -5.34 -21.11 6.70
CA ASN A 178 -4.45 -22.01 7.43
C ASN A 178 -3.53 -22.73 6.45
N PHE A 179 -2.24 -22.48 6.55
CA PHE A 179 -1.22 -23.11 5.74
C PHE A 179 0.01 -23.45 6.59
N ASP A 180 0.48 -24.68 6.45
CA ASP A 180 1.72 -25.17 7.05
C ASP A 180 2.58 -25.80 5.94
N PHE A 181 3.70 -25.15 5.64
CA PHE A 181 4.61 -25.57 4.58
C PHE A 181 5.16 -26.99 4.78
N ASP A 182 5.56 -27.33 6.02
CA ASP A 182 6.17 -28.62 6.31
C ASP A 182 5.17 -29.76 6.17
N ASN A 183 3.95 -29.55 6.62
CA ASN A 183 2.86 -30.53 6.50
C ASN A 183 2.42 -30.69 5.05
N CYS A 184 2.28 -29.61 4.31
CA CYS A 184 1.96 -29.61 2.89
C CYS A 184 3.02 -30.39 2.09
N ALA A 185 4.29 -30.13 2.31
CA ALA A 185 5.41 -30.81 1.67
C ALA A 185 5.46 -32.33 2.02
N LYS A 186 5.24 -32.70 3.29
CA LYS A 186 5.22 -34.11 3.73
C LYS A 186 4.07 -34.90 3.16
N LEU A 187 2.89 -34.29 3.06
CA LEU A 187 1.68 -34.96 2.58
C LEU A 187 1.55 -34.92 1.04
N GLY A 188 2.45 -34.22 0.34
CA GLY A 188 2.37 -34.03 -1.11
C GLY A 188 1.11 -33.30 -1.59
N GLN A 189 0.54 -32.45 -0.73
CA GLN A 189 -0.62 -31.64 -1.07
C GLN A 189 -0.24 -30.45 -1.99
N ASP A 190 -1.14 -30.04 -2.86
CA ASP A 190 -0.93 -28.84 -3.65
C ASP A 190 -1.16 -27.60 -2.77
N PHE A 191 -0.13 -26.79 -2.59
CA PHE A 191 -0.23 -25.54 -1.80
C PHE A 191 -1.28 -24.59 -2.36
N ARG A 192 -1.60 -24.67 -3.67
CA ARG A 192 -2.62 -23.87 -4.33
C ARG A 192 -4.02 -24.13 -3.78
N ASP A 193 -4.27 -25.30 -3.20
CA ASP A 193 -5.56 -25.63 -2.57
C ASP A 193 -5.86 -24.72 -1.36
N SER A 194 -4.84 -24.15 -0.74
CA SER A 194 -4.98 -23.20 0.37
C SER A 194 -5.51 -21.82 -0.04
N ILE A 195 -5.38 -21.47 -1.31
CA ILE A 195 -5.74 -20.14 -1.85
C ILE A 195 -6.75 -20.20 -3.00
N ALA A 196 -6.89 -21.34 -3.68
CA ALA A 196 -7.74 -21.45 -4.86
C ALA A 196 -9.21 -21.17 -4.49
N PRO A 197 -9.93 -20.29 -5.22
CA PRO A 197 -11.35 -20.08 -5.05
C PRO A 197 -12.12 -21.29 -5.56
N ASP A 198 -13.37 -21.45 -5.16
CA ASP A 198 -14.23 -22.55 -5.63
C ASP A 198 -14.55 -22.38 -7.13
N CYS A 199 -14.66 -21.15 -7.60
CA CYS A 199 -14.89 -20.83 -9.01
C CYS A 199 -14.18 -19.53 -9.40
N ILE A 200 -13.54 -19.55 -10.57
CA ILE A 200 -13.03 -18.35 -11.24
C ILE A 200 -13.34 -18.42 -12.73
N ARG A 201 -13.86 -17.32 -13.29
CA ARG A 201 -14.18 -17.22 -14.71
C ARG A 201 -13.63 -15.91 -15.28
N PHE A 202 -12.76 -16.01 -16.26
CA PHE A 202 -12.23 -14.86 -17.01
C PHE A 202 -13.16 -14.53 -18.18
N CYS A 203 -13.91 -13.44 -18.05
CA CYS A 203 -14.83 -12.94 -19.06
C CYS A 203 -14.14 -11.94 -20.00
N LYS A 204 -14.85 -11.46 -21.02
CA LYS A 204 -14.33 -10.48 -21.99
C LYS A 204 -13.86 -9.19 -21.33
N LYS A 205 -14.56 -8.68 -20.31
CA LYS A 205 -14.37 -7.35 -19.72
C LYS A 205 -14.13 -7.37 -18.21
N HIS A 206 -14.39 -8.49 -17.54
CA HIS A 206 -14.33 -8.66 -16.10
C HIS A 206 -13.94 -10.10 -15.74
N ILE A 207 -13.76 -10.35 -14.49
CA ILE A 207 -13.47 -11.65 -13.88
C ILE A 207 -14.57 -11.92 -12.87
N GLU A 208 -15.09 -13.13 -12.83
CA GLU A 208 -16.00 -13.61 -11.80
C GLU A 208 -15.22 -14.52 -10.86
N ILE A 209 -15.20 -14.20 -9.57
CA ILE A 209 -14.51 -14.96 -8.53
C ILE A 209 -15.51 -15.25 -7.43
N GLU A 210 -15.98 -16.49 -7.32
CA GLU A 210 -17.07 -16.85 -6.42
C GLU A 210 -18.30 -15.91 -6.60
N ASP A 211 -18.66 -15.16 -5.56
CA ASP A 211 -19.77 -14.20 -5.56
C ASP A 211 -19.33 -12.76 -5.88
N PHE A 212 -18.05 -12.54 -6.22
CA PHE A 212 -17.48 -11.22 -6.50
C PHE A 212 -17.11 -11.05 -7.96
N TYR A 213 -17.05 -9.79 -8.37
CA TYR A 213 -16.60 -9.38 -9.69
C TYR A 213 -15.32 -8.59 -9.58
N ALA A 214 -14.37 -8.84 -10.46
CA ALA A 214 -13.13 -8.09 -10.55
C ALA A 214 -12.89 -7.56 -11.96
N LYS A 215 -12.14 -6.49 -12.10
CA LYS A 215 -11.75 -5.93 -13.39
C LYS A 215 -10.34 -5.37 -13.33
N CYS A 216 -9.60 -5.62 -14.41
CA CYS A 216 -8.25 -5.12 -14.58
C CYS A 216 -8.22 -4.06 -15.68
N MET A 217 -7.50 -2.97 -15.41
CA MET A 217 -7.19 -1.90 -16.36
C MET A 217 -5.71 -1.53 -16.26
N THR A 218 -5.18 -0.94 -17.33
CA THR A 218 -3.82 -0.38 -17.35
C THR A 218 -3.82 1.05 -17.84
N ILE A 219 -2.81 1.83 -17.45
CA ILE A 219 -2.65 3.20 -17.96
C ILE A 219 -1.95 3.17 -19.32
N SER A 220 -2.58 3.81 -20.29
CA SER A 220 -2.05 3.93 -21.65
C SER A 220 -1.39 5.27 -21.93
N GLU A 221 -1.79 6.31 -21.23
CA GLU A 221 -1.28 7.68 -21.46
C GLU A 221 -0.98 8.34 -20.13
N TYR A 222 0.18 9.00 -20.06
CA TYR A 222 0.63 9.81 -18.93
C TYR A 222 0.88 11.23 -19.36
N PRO A 223 0.71 12.24 -18.48
CA PRO A 223 1.13 13.62 -18.74
C PRO A 223 2.66 13.74 -18.79
N GLN A 224 3.17 14.83 -19.31
CA GLN A 224 4.61 15.13 -19.30
C GLN A 224 5.16 15.27 -17.86
N GLN A 225 4.36 15.78 -16.94
CA GLN A 225 4.66 15.84 -15.52
C GLN A 225 3.53 15.16 -14.76
N LEU A 226 3.86 14.11 -14.05
CA LEU A 226 2.92 13.37 -13.23
C LEU A 226 2.90 13.98 -11.82
N ASP A 227 1.69 14.16 -11.28
CA ASP A 227 1.47 14.63 -9.91
C ASP A 227 1.69 13.48 -8.91
N ASP A 228 2.42 13.74 -7.83
CA ASP A 228 2.72 12.78 -6.77
C ASP A 228 1.48 12.31 -5.97
N LYS A 229 0.36 13.01 -6.10
CA LYS A 229 -0.93 12.65 -5.50
C LYS A 229 -1.74 11.63 -6.31
N PHE A 230 -1.31 11.32 -7.52
CA PHE A 230 -2.07 10.48 -8.45
C PHE A 230 -2.40 9.10 -7.88
N ILE A 231 -1.39 8.40 -7.34
CA ILE A 231 -1.57 7.06 -6.75
C ILE A 231 -2.53 7.12 -5.55
N SER A 232 -2.34 8.09 -4.64
CA SER A 232 -3.21 8.23 -3.48
C SER A 232 -4.65 8.58 -3.86
N ALA A 233 -4.86 9.38 -4.91
CA ALA A 233 -6.19 9.69 -5.43
C ALA A 233 -6.90 8.46 -6.01
N LEU A 234 -6.19 7.58 -6.72
CA LEU A 234 -6.77 6.32 -7.21
C LEU A 234 -7.18 5.39 -6.07
N LEU A 235 -6.33 5.24 -5.05
CA LEU A 235 -6.58 4.36 -3.90
C LEU A 235 -7.76 4.82 -3.02
N GLN A 236 -8.13 6.10 -3.09
CA GLN A 236 -9.27 6.66 -2.35
C GLN A 236 -10.61 6.42 -3.05
N GLN A 237 -10.62 6.09 -4.35
CA GLN A 237 -11.86 5.93 -5.11
C GLN A 237 -12.55 4.60 -4.84
N VAL A 238 -11.77 3.54 -4.64
CA VAL A 238 -12.28 2.17 -4.53
C VAL A 238 -11.71 1.54 -3.28
N PRO A 239 -12.57 1.00 -2.39
CA PRO A 239 -12.12 0.45 -1.11
C PRO A 239 -11.38 -0.88 -1.25
N TYR A 240 -11.60 -1.61 -2.36
CA TYR A 240 -10.97 -2.89 -2.60
C TYR A 240 -10.24 -2.87 -3.96
N ILE A 241 -8.97 -2.50 -3.91
CA ILE A 241 -8.14 -2.30 -5.10
C ILE A 241 -6.71 -2.82 -4.88
N VAL A 242 -6.15 -3.43 -5.91
CA VAL A 242 -4.74 -3.76 -6.04
C VAL A 242 -4.17 -2.87 -7.13
N LEU A 243 -3.23 -2.02 -6.76
CA LEU A 243 -2.47 -1.19 -7.68
C LEU A 243 -1.06 -1.75 -7.78
N SER A 244 -0.65 -2.12 -8.97
CA SER A 244 0.65 -2.70 -9.26
C SER A 244 1.44 -1.80 -10.20
N ILE A 245 2.68 -1.50 -9.84
CA ILE A 245 3.64 -0.76 -10.65
C ILE A 245 4.79 -1.70 -10.94
N ASP A 246 4.86 -2.20 -12.16
CA ASP A 246 5.99 -2.99 -12.64
C ASP A 246 7.10 -2.07 -13.12
N ILE A 247 8.33 -2.34 -12.72
CA ILE A 247 9.51 -1.51 -12.94
C ILE A 247 10.65 -2.42 -13.39
N GLU A 248 11.12 -2.22 -14.61
CA GLU A 248 12.25 -2.94 -15.15
C GLU A 248 13.32 -1.93 -15.59
N PRO A 249 14.51 -1.94 -14.95
CA PRO A 249 15.59 -1.05 -15.35
C PRO A 249 16.12 -1.43 -16.75
N LEU A 250 16.36 -0.45 -17.59
CA LEU A 250 17.05 -0.63 -18.87
C LEU A 250 18.54 -0.39 -18.68
N GLU A 251 19.36 -1.25 -19.29
CA GLU A 251 20.79 -0.97 -19.44
C GLU A 251 20.99 0.30 -20.26
N THR A 252 22.03 1.04 -19.96
CA THR A 252 22.30 2.34 -20.62
C THR A 252 22.34 2.21 -22.14
N GLU A 253 22.96 1.14 -22.67
CA GLU A 253 23.02 0.90 -24.10
C GLU A 253 21.62 0.67 -24.72
N ASP A 254 20.77 -0.10 -24.06
CA ASP A 254 19.43 -0.39 -24.56
C ASP A 254 18.50 0.82 -24.45
N ALA A 255 18.68 1.62 -23.40
CA ALA A 255 17.98 2.89 -23.25
C ALA A 255 18.32 3.87 -24.40
N PHE A 256 19.61 3.99 -24.77
CA PHE A 256 20.00 4.82 -25.93
C PHE A 256 19.48 4.24 -27.26
N LYS A 257 19.47 2.91 -27.44
CA LYS A 257 18.86 2.29 -28.61
C LYS A 257 17.36 2.64 -28.73
N GLU A 258 16.62 2.62 -27.62
CA GLU A 258 15.21 3.03 -27.62
C GLU A 258 15.02 4.49 -28.02
N ILE A 259 15.88 5.39 -27.53
CA ILE A 259 15.87 6.80 -27.90
C ILE A 259 16.18 6.96 -29.41
N ASP A 260 17.20 6.28 -29.90
CA ASP A 260 17.59 6.33 -31.32
C ASP A 260 16.49 5.77 -32.23
N ASN A 261 15.83 4.68 -31.83
CA ASN A 261 14.69 4.12 -32.54
C ASN A 261 13.50 5.12 -32.59
N ALA A 262 13.22 5.79 -31.48
CA ALA A 262 12.18 6.80 -31.42
C ALA A 262 12.53 8.01 -32.33
N GLN A 263 13.79 8.45 -32.31
CA GLN A 263 14.28 9.52 -33.17
C GLN A 263 14.16 9.15 -34.65
N MET A 264 14.59 7.95 -35.05
CA MET A 264 14.48 7.47 -36.44
C MET A 264 13.02 7.45 -36.93
N LYS A 265 12.07 7.04 -36.06
CA LYS A 265 10.63 7.07 -36.41
C LYS A 265 10.15 8.51 -36.65
N THR A 266 10.52 9.44 -35.79
CA THR A 266 10.15 10.85 -35.90
C THR A 266 10.77 11.49 -37.15
N ASP A 267 12.01 11.19 -37.45
CA ASP A 267 12.69 11.69 -38.65
C ASP A 267 12.10 11.09 -39.93
N ALA A 268 11.71 9.81 -39.93
CA ALA A 268 11.02 9.19 -41.05
C ALA A 268 9.64 9.86 -41.31
N GLU A 269 8.92 10.24 -40.24
CA GLU A 269 7.67 11.01 -40.38
C GLU A 269 7.90 12.39 -40.98
N LYS A 270 8.96 13.10 -40.55
CA LYS A 270 9.34 14.39 -41.13
C LYS A 270 9.67 14.27 -42.62
N VAL A 271 10.44 13.25 -42.99
CA VAL A 271 10.80 12.98 -44.40
C VAL A 271 9.55 12.67 -45.24
N ARG A 272 8.64 11.84 -44.73
CA ARG A 272 7.36 11.54 -45.42
C ARG A 272 6.51 12.78 -45.58
N PHE A 273 6.43 13.64 -44.57
CA PHE A 273 5.68 14.91 -44.65
C PHE A 273 6.30 15.82 -45.71
N ASN A 274 7.60 16.05 -45.67
CA ASN A 274 8.32 16.88 -46.63
C ASN A 274 8.14 16.39 -48.07
N LYS A 275 8.21 15.05 -48.32
CA LYS A 275 7.92 14.47 -49.63
C LYS A 275 6.51 14.81 -50.11
N LYS A 276 5.49 14.62 -49.27
CA LYS A 276 4.10 14.94 -49.60
C LYS A 276 3.90 16.45 -49.89
N SER A 277 4.56 17.32 -49.11
CA SER A 277 4.51 18.76 -49.33
C SER A 277 5.11 19.15 -50.67
N VAL A 278 6.22 18.56 -51.07
CA VAL A 278 6.86 18.78 -52.37
C VAL A 278 5.96 18.25 -53.51
N GLU A 279 5.41 17.04 -53.36
CA GLU A 279 4.49 16.43 -54.33
C GLU A 279 3.22 17.26 -54.54
N ASN A 280 2.72 17.89 -53.48
CA ASN A 280 1.51 18.76 -53.52
C ASN A 280 1.82 20.22 -53.84
N LEU A 281 3.08 20.59 -54.13
CA LEU A 281 3.55 21.98 -54.35
C LEU A 281 3.19 22.94 -53.20
N ASP A 282 3.02 22.42 -52.01
CA ASP A 282 2.70 23.18 -50.79
C ASP A 282 4.02 23.44 -50.00
N PHE A 283 4.63 24.59 -50.31
CA PHE A 283 5.88 25.03 -49.65
C PHE A 283 5.65 25.85 -48.39
N THR A 284 4.38 26.06 -48.01
CA THR A 284 4.01 26.85 -46.82
C THR A 284 3.67 25.97 -45.60
N SER A 285 3.44 24.70 -45.81
CA SER A 285 3.11 23.79 -44.70
C SER A 285 4.34 23.45 -43.87
N SER A 286 4.26 23.64 -42.56
CA SER A 286 5.28 23.21 -41.58
C SER A 286 5.02 21.78 -41.16
N VAL A 287 6.08 21.09 -40.70
CA VAL A 287 5.98 19.75 -40.06
C VAL A 287 4.89 19.79 -38.99
N PRO A 288 4.01 18.77 -38.88
CA PRO A 288 2.95 18.75 -37.92
C PRO A 288 3.46 19.03 -36.50
N GLN A 289 2.75 19.86 -35.75
CA GLN A 289 3.14 20.27 -34.40
C GLN A 289 3.42 19.06 -33.48
N ARG A 290 2.63 18.01 -33.63
CA ARG A 290 2.83 16.73 -32.90
C ARG A 290 4.21 16.12 -33.13
N THR A 291 4.69 16.10 -34.37
CA THR A 291 6.01 15.54 -34.72
C THR A 291 7.14 16.44 -34.21
N GLN A 292 6.96 17.76 -34.21
CA GLN A 292 7.92 18.70 -33.61
C GLN A 292 8.00 18.55 -32.09
N GLU A 293 6.85 18.32 -31.44
CA GLU A 293 6.78 18.12 -30.00
C GLU A 293 7.42 16.79 -29.57
N GLN A 294 7.19 15.71 -30.34
CA GLN A 294 7.88 14.41 -30.14
C GLN A 294 9.39 14.55 -30.24
N ASP A 295 9.89 15.27 -31.23
CA ASP A 295 11.31 15.53 -31.40
C ASP A 295 11.92 16.26 -30.21
N ARG A 296 11.21 17.28 -29.70
CA ARG A 296 11.58 18.03 -28.51
C ARG A 296 11.62 17.15 -27.25
N ILE A 297 10.63 16.28 -27.09
CA ILE A 297 10.57 15.32 -25.96
C ILE A 297 11.75 14.37 -26.02
N ILE A 298 12.05 13.79 -27.17
CA ILE A 298 13.19 12.87 -27.36
C ILE A 298 14.51 13.55 -27.03
N ALA A 299 14.72 14.78 -27.52
CA ALA A 299 15.91 15.56 -27.23
C ALA A 299 16.04 15.87 -25.73
N ASN A 300 14.92 16.17 -25.05
CA ASN A 300 14.92 16.39 -23.61
C ASN A 300 15.24 15.13 -22.81
N ILE A 301 14.66 13.97 -23.19
CA ILE A 301 14.95 12.68 -22.56
C ILE A 301 16.45 12.37 -22.68
N ARG A 302 17.04 12.55 -23.86
CA ARG A 302 18.48 12.35 -24.09
C ARG A 302 19.31 13.25 -23.17
N LYS A 303 18.94 14.52 -23.07
CA LYS A 303 19.61 15.49 -22.21
C LYS A 303 19.52 15.08 -20.73
N GLU A 304 18.35 14.72 -20.24
CA GLU A 304 18.14 14.30 -18.85
C GLU A 304 19.02 13.07 -18.48
N MET A 305 19.17 12.11 -19.41
CA MET A 305 20.03 10.96 -19.19
C MET A 305 21.53 11.28 -19.21
N THR A 306 21.95 12.23 -20.03
CA THR A 306 23.40 12.56 -20.18
C THR A 306 23.89 13.59 -19.20
N GLU A 307 23.06 14.55 -18.78
CA GLU A 307 23.44 15.66 -17.92
C GLU A 307 22.97 15.52 -16.47
N ASN A 308 21.86 14.80 -16.23
CA ASN A 308 21.18 14.72 -14.94
C ASN A 308 21.15 13.32 -14.34
N ASP A 309 21.98 12.39 -14.84
CA ASP A 309 22.10 11.00 -14.36
C ASP A 309 20.76 10.24 -14.23
N GLN A 310 19.77 10.62 -15.04
CA GLN A 310 18.47 9.94 -15.05
C GLN A 310 18.61 8.58 -15.73
N GLN A 311 18.08 7.54 -15.09
CA GLN A 311 17.95 6.21 -15.68
C GLN A 311 16.59 6.04 -16.37
N MET A 312 16.56 5.17 -17.35
CA MET A 312 15.33 4.79 -18.06
C MET A 312 14.84 3.43 -17.58
N PHE A 313 13.53 3.33 -17.40
CA PHE A 313 12.84 2.13 -16.96
C PHE A 313 11.70 1.81 -17.92
N LEU A 314 11.40 0.52 -18.07
CA LEU A 314 10.12 0.07 -18.59
C LEU A 314 9.17 -0.04 -17.41
N SER A 315 8.03 0.64 -17.48
CA SER A 315 7.04 0.62 -16.41
C SER A 315 5.65 0.30 -16.93
N LEU A 316 4.88 -0.42 -16.12
CA LEU A 316 3.49 -0.73 -16.37
C LEU A 316 2.70 -0.53 -15.07
N LEU A 317 1.72 0.37 -15.09
CA LEU A 317 0.77 0.51 -13.99
C LEU A 317 -0.52 -0.23 -14.34
N THR A 318 -0.85 -1.22 -13.51
CA THR A 318 -2.06 -2.03 -13.62
C THR A 318 -2.90 -1.85 -12.35
N VAL A 319 -4.20 -1.69 -12.50
CA VAL A 319 -5.15 -1.69 -11.40
C VAL A 319 -6.08 -2.88 -11.54
N THR A 320 -6.32 -3.59 -10.43
CA THR A 320 -7.36 -4.60 -10.29
C THR A 320 -8.24 -4.21 -9.12
N TYR A 321 -9.53 -4.14 -9.32
CA TYR A 321 -10.49 -3.78 -8.29
C TYR A 321 -11.64 -4.76 -8.28
N PHE A 322 -12.32 -4.87 -7.12
CA PHE A 322 -13.29 -5.89 -6.81
C PHE A 322 -14.58 -5.25 -6.31
N ALA A 323 -15.72 -5.75 -6.76
CA ALA A 323 -17.04 -5.27 -6.38
C ALA A 323 -18.01 -6.46 -6.14
N ASP A 324 -19.05 -6.22 -5.34
CA ASP A 324 -20.08 -7.21 -5.02
C ASP A 324 -21.03 -7.44 -6.21
N THR A 325 -21.23 -6.44 -7.06
CA THR A 325 -22.12 -6.49 -8.23
C THR A 325 -21.47 -5.95 -9.49
N LEU A 326 -21.96 -6.33 -10.66
CA LEU A 326 -21.53 -5.77 -11.95
C LEU A 326 -21.86 -4.28 -12.08
N GLU A 327 -22.91 -3.81 -11.42
CA GLU A 327 -23.32 -2.40 -11.42
C GLU A 327 -22.31 -1.57 -10.62
N ASP A 328 -21.92 -2.03 -9.43
CA ASP A 328 -20.87 -1.39 -8.63
C ASP A 328 -19.54 -1.41 -9.36
N LEU A 329 -19.18 -2.52 -10.00
CA LEU A 329 -17.96 -2.62 -10.81
C LEU A 329 -17.93 -1.60 -11.96
N ALA A 330 -19.08 -1.29 -12.56
CA ALA A 330 -19.20 -0.27 -13.60
C ALA A 330 -19.03 1.13 -13.01
N LEU A 331 -19.66 1.43 -11.88
CA LEU A 331 -19.52 2.72 -11.17
C LEU A 331 -18.07 2.97 -10.76
N GLU A 332 -17.40 1.98 -10.19
CA GLU A 332 -16.00 2.06 -9.80
C GLU A 332 -15.08 2.24 -11.02
N THR A 333 -15.40 1.58 -12.15
CA THR A 333 -14.68 1.79 -13.43
C THR A 333 -14.73 3.26 -13.85
N ASP A 334 -15.90 3.88 -13.81
CA ASP A 334 -16.09 5.27 -14.23
C ASP A 334 -15.44 6.25 -13.24
N ALA A 335 -15.49 5.96 -11.94
CA ALA A 335 -14.80 6.75 -10.91
C ALA A 335 -13.28 6.74 -11.12
N LEU A 336 -12.68 5.57 -11.34
CA LEU A 336 -11.23 5.44 -11.61
C LEU A 336 -10.82 6.16 -12.90
N LYS A 337 -11.61 6.04 -13.98
CA LYS A 337 -11.34 6.73 -15.24
C LYS A 337 -11.45 8.25 -15.10
N THR A 338 -12.45 8.72 -14.36
CA THR A 338 -12.64 10.16 -14.08
C THR A 338 -11.47 10.69 -13.26
N THR A 339 -11.07 9.97 -12.21
CA THR A 339 -9.92 10.36 -11.40
C THR A 339 -8.65 10.40 -12.25
N ALA A 340 -8.39 9.40 -13.07
CA ALA A 340 -7.22 9.41 -13.95
C ALA A 340 -7.24 10.59 -14.92
N ALA A 341 -8.39 10.91 -15.50
CA ALA A 341 -8.54 12.05 -16.39
C ALA A 341 -8.26 13.40 -15.71
N ASN A 342 -8.61 13.56 -14.43
CA ASN A 342 -8.27 14.75 -13.64
C ASN A 342 -6.75 14.96 -13.49
N TYR A 343 -5.97 13.89 -13.57
CA TYR A 343 -4.50 13.91 -13.58
C TYR A 343 -3.90 13.80 -14.99
N ASN A 344 -4.70 14.01 -16.04
CA ASN A 344 -4.30 13.85 -17.44
C ASN A 344 -3.74 12.46 -17.78
N CYS A 345 -4.16 11.45 -17.04
CA CYS A 345 -3.88 10.04 -17.29
C CYS A 345 -5.08 9.37 -17.93
N ARG A 346 -4.84 8.30 -18.71
CA ARG A 346 -5.91 7.57 -19.36
C ARG A 346 -5.79 6.08 -19.11
N PHE A 347 -6.85 5.48 -18.54
CA PHE A 347 -6.98 4.04 -18.44
C PHE A 347 -7.46 3.40 -19.74
N THR A 348 -6.90 2.24 -20.04
CA THR A 348 -7.35 1.36 -21.12
C THR A 348 -7.91 0.08 -20.53
N GLU A 349 -9.09 -0.30 -21.01
CA GLU A 349 -9.71 -1.57 -20.67
C GLU A 349 -9.07 -2.71 -21.50
N LEU A 350 -8.78 -3.82 -20.84
CA LEU A 350 -8.10 -4.96 -21.44
C LEU A 350 -9.12 -6.04 -21.86
N TYR A 351 -9.69 -5.87 -23.05
CA TYR A 351 -10.65 -6.83 -23.61
C TYR A 351 -9.99 -8.17 -23.94
N PHE A 352 -10.57 -9.28 -23.50
CA PHE A 352 -10.06 -10.65 -23.65
C PHE A 352 -8.66 -10.90 -23.06
N GLN A 353 -8.16 -9.99 -22.23
CA GLN A 353 -6.84 -10.08 -21.60
C GLN A 353 -6.96 -10.02 -20.05
N GLN A 354 -8.15 -10.20 -19.49
CA GLN A 354 -8.37 -10.07 -18.05
C GLN A 354 -7.54 -11.08 -17.25
N GLU A 355 -7.37 -12.32 -17.71
CA GLU A 355 -6.49 -13.31 -17.07
C GLU A 355 -5.02 -12.85 -17.05
N ARG A 356 -4.51 -12.38 -18.19
CA ARG A 356 -3.12 -11.87 -18.27
C ARG A 356 -2.92 -10.65 -17.38
N ALA A 357 -3.89 -9.74 -17.37
CA ALA A 357 -3.84 -8.53 -16.58
C ALA A 357 -3.90 -8.85 -15.07
N PHE A 358 -4.79 -9.74 -14.67
CA PHE A 358 -4.90 -10.20 -13.29
C PHE A 358 -3.60 -10.83 -12.81
N ASN A 359 -3.03 -11.76 -13.60
CA ASN A 359 -1.77 -12.40 -13.28
C ASN A 359 -0.57 -11.43 -13.29
N THR A 360 -0.67 -10.27 -13.94
CA THR A 360 0.32 -9.19 -13.87
C THR A 360 0.14 -8.35 -12.61
N ALA A 361 -1.10 -8.01 -12.26
CA ALA A 361 -1.39 -7.15 -11.13
C ALA A 361 -1.19 -7.83 -9.77
N MET A 362 -1.46 -9.14 -9.69
CA MET A 362 -1.27 -9.89 -8.45
C MET A 362 0.22 -10.03 -8.09
N PRO A 363 0.54 -10.13 -6.79
CA PRO A 363 1.92 -10.11 -6.29
C PRO A 363 2.68 -11.44 -6.56
N TYR A 364 2.61 -11.91 -7.77
CA TYR A 364 3.40 -13.09 -8.24
C TYR A 364 4.82 -12.71 -8.68
N GLY A 365 5.00 -11.44 -9.10
CA GLY A 365 6.21 -10.99 -9.78
C GLY A 365 6.25 -11.39 -11.26
N LEU A 366 5.08 -11.57 -11.89
CA LEU A 366 4.95 -11.88 -13.31
C LEU A 366 4.44 -10.67 -14.09
N ARG A 367 4.98 -10.48 -15.28
CA ARG A 367 4.45 -9.49 -16.23
C ARG A 367 4.01 -10.21 -17.50
N ARG A 368 2.69 -10.31 -17.72
CA ARG A 368 2.06 -10.96 -18.89
C ARG A 368 1.42 -9.96 -19.86
N ILE A 369 1.43 -8.67 -19.49
CA ILE A 369 1.01 -7.56 -20.33
C ILE A 369 2.24 -6.88 -20.90
N GLU A 370 2.28 -6.73 -22.23
CA GLU A 370 3.43 -6.18 -22.95
C GLU A 370 3.36 -4.65 -23.15
N SER A 371 2.24 -4.04 -22.78
CA SER A 371 1.99 -2.59 -22.99
C SER A 371 2.75 -1.74 -21.99
N VAL A 372 4.07 -1.85 -21.96
CA VAL A 372 4.94 -1.07 -21.08
C VAL A 372 5.16 0.35 -21.62
N ARG A 373 5.55 1.26 -20.73
CA ARG A 373 5.94 2.64 -21.04
C ARG A 373 7.35 2.90 -20.54
N THR A 374 8.14 3.59 -21.35
CA THR A 374 9.44 4.09 -20.93
C THR A 374 9.27 5.31 -20.04
N MET A 375 9.89 5.28 -18.87
CA MET A 375 9.88 6.37 -17.90
C MET A 375 11.30 6.67 -17.41
N LEU A 376 11.61 7.95 -17.21
CA LEU A 376 12.82 8.36 -16.49
C LEU A 376 12.61 8.24 -14.98
N THR A 377 13.69 8.13 -14.22
CA THR A 377 13.68 8.06 -12.76
C THR A 377 12.71 9.09 -12.14
N LYS A 378 12.81 10.35 -12.54
CA LYS A 378 11.97 11.44 -12.05
C LYS A 378 10.47 11.22 -12.28
N SER A 379 10.10 10.70 -13.45
CA SER A 379 8.69 10.41 -13.77
C SER A 379 8.18 9.19 -13.03
N LEU A 380 9.03 8.17 -12.86
CA LEU A 380 8.70 6.96 -12.15
C LEU A 380 8.52 7.21 -10.65
N THR A 381 9.37 8.02 -10.03
CA THR A 381 9.27 8.36 -8.60
C THR A 381 8.03 9.19 -8.27
N ALA A 382 7.40 9.86 -9.24
CA ALA A 382 6.11 10.52 -9.05
C ALA A 382 4.94 9.52 -8.84
N LEU A 383 5.12 8.23 -9.19
CA LEU A 383 4.22 7.15 -8.81
C LEU A 383 4.48 6.72 -7.35
N VAL A 384 4.31 7.65 -6.42
CA VAL A 384 4.66 7.47 -5.00
C VAL A 384 3.77 6.42 -4.35
N PRO A 385 4.33 5.32 -3.80
CA PRO A 385 3.53 4.31 -3.11
C PRO A 385 3.12 4.73 -1.69
N PHE A 386 3.67 5.82 -1.18
CA PHE A 386 3.44 6.30 0.18
C PHE A 386 2.36 7.38 0.22
N ASN A 387 1.55 7.36 1.28
CA ASN A 387 0.55 8.38 1.52
C ASN A 387 0.68 8.92 2.94
N THR A 388 0.18 8.18 3.91
CA THR A 388 0.22 8.55 5.32
C THR A 388 0.31 7.28 6.16
N GLN A 389 1.04 7.39 7.26
CA GLN A 389 1.18 6.26 8.18
C GLN A 389 -0.14 6.01 8.90
N GLU A 390 -0.64 4.79 8.78
CA GLU A 390 -1.79 4.33 9.54
C GLU A 390 -1.35 3.78 10.89
N ILE A 391 -2.06 4.15 11.94
CA ILE A 391 -1.81 3.68 13.30
C ILE A 391 -2.95 2.76 13.68
N LEU A 392 -2.71 1.46 13.61
CA LEU A 392 -3.68 0.43 13.94
C LEU A 392 -3.01 -0.62 14.83
N THR A 393 -2.85 -0.30 16.10
CA THR A 393 -2.27 -1.20 17.10
C THR A 393 -3.35 -2.13 17.65
N PRO A 394 -3.26 -3.47 17.47
CA PRO A 394 -4.20 -4.40 18.05
C PRO A 394 -4.34 -4.23 19.56
N GLY A 395 -5.57 -4.20 20.08
CA GLY A 395 -5.83 -3.96 21.49
C GLY A 395 -5.58 -2.53 21.96
N GLY A 396 -5.31 -1.59 21.06
CA GLY A 396 -5.16 -0.17 21.37
C GLY A 396 -6.48 0.54 21.66
N ILE A 397 -6.40 1.83 21.95
CA ILE A 397 -7.56 2.72 22.13
C ILE A 397 -7.74 3.62 20.91
N CYS A 398 -8.99 4.01 20.64
CA CYS A 398 -9.32 4.86 19.50
C CYS A 398 -9.11 6.35 19.88
N TYR A 399 -8.06 6.95 19.32
CA TYR A 399 -7.75 8.38 19.52
C TYR A 399 -8.57 9.30 18.60
N GLY A 400 -9.03 8.82 17.47
CA GLY A 400 -9.75 9.61 16.49
C GLY A 400 -9.67 9.06 15.09
N ARG A 401 -9.68 9.94 14.11
CA ARG A 401 -9.55 9.63 12.68
C ARG A 401 -8.31 10.31 12.08
N ASN A 402 -7.68 9.64 11.15
CA ASN A 402 -6.63 10.23 10.34
C ASN A 402 -7.23 11.32 9.43
N ALA A 403 -6.66 12.51 9.47
CA ALA A 403 -7.19 13.65 8.70
C ALA A 403 -7.05 13.49 7.17
N VAL A 404 -6.15 12.63 6.72
CA VAL A 404 -5.89 12.37 5.28
C VAL A 404 -6.74 11.22 4.76
N THR A 405 -6.72 10.06 5.45
CA THR A 405 -7.39 8.84 5.00
C THR A 405 -8.78 8.66 5.59
N GLY A 406 -9.10 9.35 6.68
CA GLY A 406 -10.34 9.16 7.42
C GLY A 406 -10.38 7.89 8.27
N ASN A 407 -9.38 7.02 8.18
CA ASN A 407 -9.30 5.79 8.94
C ASN A 407 -9.16 6.03 10.44
N LEU A 408 -9.57 5.05 11.26
CA LEU A 408 -9.43 5.13 12.70
C LEU A 408 -7.95 5.10 13.11
N ILE A 409 -7.58 5.96 14.06
CA ILE A 409 -6.29 5.92 14.74
C ILE A 409 -6.45 5.08 16.01
N ILE A 410 -5.96 3.85 15.96
CA ILE A 410 -5.96 2.92 17.09
C ILE A 410 -4.54 2.80 17.60
N GLY A 411 -4.26 3.36 18.76
CA GLY A 411 -2.91 3.40 19.30
C GLY A 411 -2.81 2.90 20.72
N LEU A 412 -1.61 2.52 21.10
CA LEU A 412 -1.26 2.16 22.48
C LEU A 412 0.13 2.69 22.78
N ARG A 413 0.27 3.58 23.76
CA ARG A 413 1.56 4.20 24.10
C ARG A 413 2.60 3.17 24.58
N THR A 414 2.17 2.07 25.19
CA THR A 414 3.07 1.01 25.65
C THR A 414 3.70 0.23 24.50
N SER A 415 3.19 0.37 23.27
CA SER A 415 3.83 -0.20 22.07
C SER A 415 4.96 0.68 21.51
N LEU A 416 5.10 1.90 22.00
CA LEU A 416 6.16 2.82 21.60
C LEU A 416 7.44 2.54 22.41
N VAL A 417 8.59 2.92 21.85
CA VAL A 417 9.89 2.84 22.56
C VAL A 417 9.85 3.61 23.89
N ASN A 418 9.10 4.71 23.92
CA ASN A 418 8.85 5.50 25.11
C ASN A 418 7.36 5.88 25.16
N GLY A 419 6.67 5.45 26.22
CA GLY A 419 5.23 5.74 26.43
C GLY A 419 4.91 7.11 27.00
N ASN A 420 5.92 7.96 27.31
CA ASN A 420 5.68 9.31 27.83
C ASN A 420 5.00 10.18 26.79
N ALA A 421 4.11 11.06 27.27
CA ALA A 421 3.42 12.00 26.41
C ALA A 421 3.27 13.37 27.05
N MET A 422 3.21 14.39 26.23
CA MET A 422 2.94 15.75 26.61
C MET A 422 1.71 16.25 25.86
N VAL A 423 0.71 16.76 26.59
CA VAL A 423 -0.50 17.35 26.03
C VAL A 423 -0.46 18.85 26.21
N VAL A 424 -0.36 19.59 25.11
CA VAL A 424 -0.27 21.04 25.09
C VAL A 424 -1.49 21.62 24.37
N ALA A 425 -2.14 22.59 24.97
CA ALA A 425 -3.24 23.32 24.35
C ALA A 425 -3.35 24.73 24.95
N THR A 426 -3.97 25.63 24.20
CA THR A 426 -4.40 26.93 24.75
C THR A 426 -5.45 26.76 25.83
N SER A 427 -5.63 27.76 26.69
CA SER A 427 -6.71 27.74 27.70
C SER A 427 -8.06 27.51 27.02
N GLY A 428 -8.88 26.60 27.56
CA GLY A 428 -10.15 26.20 26.95
C GLY A 428 -10.04 25.25 25.71
N GLY A 429 -8.85 24.88 25.27
CA GLY A 429 -8.62 24.02 24.11
C GLY A 429 -8.89 22.52 24.30
N GLY A 430 -9.50 22.12 25.43
CA GLY A 430 -9.93 20.72 25.65
C GLY A 430 -8.85 19.79 26.20
N LYS A 431 -7.69 20.29 26.66
CA LYS A 431 -6.58 19.49 27.22
C LYS A 431 -7.04 18.48 28.28
N SER A 432 -7.69 18.96 29.35
CA SER A 432 -8.14 18.10 30.46
C SER A 432 -9.19 17.09 29.98
N MET A 433 -10.08 17.50 29.06
CA MET A 433 -11.10 16.60 28.49
C MET A 433 -10.49 15.48 27.68
N PHE A 434 -9.46 15.76 26.88
CA PHE A 434 -8.72 14.74 26.11
C PHE A 434 -8.05 13.73 27.06
N VAL A 435 -7.36 14.21 28.10
CA VAL A 435 -6.68 13.33 29.08
C VAL A 435 -7.68 12.48 29.87
N LYS A 436 -8.82 13.07 30.31
CA LYS A 436 -9.89 12.31 30.96
C LYS A 436 -10.45 11.21 30.08
N LEU A 437 -10.68 11.51 28.79
CA LEU A 437 -11.16 10.54 27.82
C LEU A 437 -10.13 9.42 27.60
N GLU A 438 -8.84 9.75 27.51
CA GLU A 438 -7.77 8.75 27.38
C GLU A 438 -7.70 7.84 28.61
N ILE A 439 -7.75 8.38 29.82
CA ILE A 439 -7.78 7.60 31.06
C ILE A 439 -8.99 6.66 31.05
N LEU A 440 -10.18 7.17 30.71
CA LEU A 440 -11.40 6.35 30.63
C LEU A 440 -11.24 5.21 29.62
N MET A 441 -10.75 5.49 28.40
CA MET A 441 -10.56 4.48 27.36
C MET A 441 -9.57 3.40 27.78
N LEU A 442 -8.46 3.78 28.41
CA LEU A 442 -7.46 2.85 28.93
C LEU A 442 -8.01 2.02 30.09
N TYR A 443 -8.79 2.63 31.00
CA TYR A 443 -9.44 1.93 32.10
C TYR A 443 -10.43 0.87 31.60
N LEU A 444 -11.27 1.22 30.61
CA LEU A 444 -12.22 0.28 30.01
C LEU A 444 -11.52 -0.84 29.25
N ARG A 445 -10.32 -0.62 28.72
CA ARG A 445 -9.54 -1.62 27.98
C ARG A 445 -8.72 -2.53 28.88
N PHE A 446 -8.12 -1.97 29.93
CA PHE A 446 -7.17 -2.66 30.81
C PHE A 446 -7.68 -2.69 32.25
N THR A 447 -8.55 -3.63 32.56
CA THR A 447 -9.22 -3.76 33.88
C THR A 447 -8.26 -3.96 35.06
N LYS A 448 -7.02 -4.37 34.81
CA LYS A 448 -5.97 -4.54 35.83
C LYS A 448 -5.00 -3.37 35.92
N ALA A 449 -5.14 -2.36 35.06
CA ALA A 449 -4.26 -1.19 35.09
C ALA A 449 -4.57 -0.30 36.30
N ARG A 450 -3.52 0.28 36.87
CA ARG A 450 -3.63 1.26 37.94
C ARG A 450 -3.27 2.63 37.40
N PHE A 451 -4.09 3.64 37.76
CA PHE A 451 -3.90 5.02 37.35
C PHE A 451 -3.61 5.87 38.57
N TYR A 452 -2.55 6.66 38.51
CA TYR A 452 -2.20 7.64 39.50
C TYR A 452 -2.24 9.02 38.88
N VAL A 453 -3.08 9.87 39.42
CA VAL A 453 -3.31 11.24 38.90
C VAL A 453 -2.86 12.23 39.94
N VAL A 454 -1.95 13.13 39.58
CA VAL A 454 -1.61 14.31 40.41
C VAL A 454 -2.31 15.51 39.77
N ASP A 455 -3.29 16.04 40.50
CA ASP A 455 -4.25 17.02 40.00
C ASP A 455 -4.29 18.27 40.91
N PRO A 456 -3.44 19.27 40.63
CA PRO A 456 -3.41 20.48 41.43
C PRO A 456 -4.67 21.38 41.26
N GLU A 457 -5.43 21.21 40.18
CA GLU A 457 -6.63 22.01 39.86
C GLU A 457 -7.94 21.30 40.25
N ASN A 458 -7.87 20.08 40.79
CA ASN A 458 -9.01 19.25 41.20
C ASN A 458 -10.08 19.03 40.14
N GLU A 459 -9.64 18.85 38.87
CA GLU A 459 -10.52 18.60 37.72
C GLU A 459 -10.90 17.14 37.55
N TYR A 460 -10.07 16.19 38.04
CA TYR A 460 -10.18 14.75 37.80
C TYR A 460 -10.97 14.02 38.89
N ALA A 461 -11.24 14.64 40.05
CA ALA A 461 -11.90 13.99 41.15
C ALA A 461 -13.26 13.34 40.78
N PRO A 462 -14.17 13.97 40.00
CA PRO A 462 -15.42 13.33 39.60
C PRO A 462 -15.22 12.06 38.77
N LEU A 463 -14.26 12.06 37.84
CA LEU A 463 -13.94 10.88 37.01
C LEU A 463 -13.41 9.73 37.87
N VAL A 464 -12.51 10.04 38.83
CA VAL A 464 -11.92 9.05 39.72
C VAL A 464 -12.99 8.38 40.57
N GLN A 465 -13.92 9.16 41.12
CA GLN A 465 -15.06 8.66 41.94
C GLN A 465 -16.00 7.76 41.13
N GLU A 466 -16.37 8.17 39.93
CA GLU A 466 -17.21 7.36 39.01
C GLU A 466 -16.56 6.02 38.60
N LEU A 467 -15.23 5.99 38.51
CA LEU A 467 -14.48 4.78 38.24
C LEU A 467 -14.16 3.94 39.48
N GLY A 468 -14.69 4.34 40.66
CA GLY A 468 -14.49 3.62 41.93
C GLY A 468 -13.12 3.83 42.56
N GLY A 469 -12.40 4.87 42.15
CA GLY A 469 -11.09 5.23 42.68
C GLY A 469 -11.16 6.05 43.97
N GLU A 470 -10.01 6.24 44.59
CA GLU A 470 -9.84 7.02 45.83
C GLU A 470 -9.27 8.41 45.53
N VAL A 471 -9.84 9.45 46.12
CA VAL A 471 -9.37 10.84 46.01
C VAL A 471 -8.73 11.24 47.33
N VAL A 472 -7.43 11.53 47.30
CA VAL A 472 -6.68 11.99 48.49
C VAL A 472 -6.39 13.49 48.31
N ASN A 473 -7.01 14.31 49.15
CA ASN A 473 -6.76 15.76 49.16
C ASN A 473 -5.57 16.08 50.08
N ILE A 474 -4.52 16.63 49.49
CA ILE A 474 -3.32 17.08 50.19
C ILE A 474 -3.40 18.62 50.27
N SER A 475 -3.58 19.18 51.43
CA SER A 475 -3.61 20.64 51.70
C SER A 475 -2.66 20.97 52.83
N VAL A 476 -2.06 22.14 52.74
CA VAL A 476 -1.18 22.66 53.83
C VAL A 476 -1.92 22.83 55.13
N ASP A 477 -3.23 23.10 55.06
CA ASP A 477 -4.10 23.35 56.23
C ASP A 477 -4.87 22.11 56.73
N SER A 478 -4.74 20.94 56.07
CA SER A 478 -5.47 19.74 56.44
C SER A 478 -4.65 18.85 57.36
N SER A 479 -5.11 18.67 58.60
CA SER A 479 -4.56 17.75 59.59
C SER A 479 -4.81 16.24 59.27
N TYR A 480 -5.45 15.92 58.16
CA TYR A 480 -6.00 14.58 57.87
C TYR A 480 -5.36 13.78 56.77
N ALA A 481 -4.41 14.31 56.02
CA ALA A 481 -3.74 13.56 54.95
C ALA A 481 -2.25 13.86 54.95
N THR A 482 -1.49 13.09 55.71
CA THR A 482 -0.04 13.07 55.61
C THR A 482 0.37 11.94 54.68
N PHE A 483 0.92 12.30 53.53
CA PHE A 483 1.55 11.36 52.62
C PHE A 483 3.01 11.20 53.04
N ASN A 484 3.37 9.98 53.50
CA ASN A 484 4.76 9.64 53.77
C ASN A 484 5.35 8.97 52.49
N PRO A 485 6.20 9.64 51.72
CA PRO A 485 6.77 9.07 50.49
C PRO A 485 7.73 7.90 50.80
N LEU A 486 8.10 7.69 52.06
CA LEU A 486 8.98 6.62 52.50
C LEU A 486 8.25 5.45 53.19
N ASP A 487 6.92 5.47 53.20
CA ASP A 487 6.12 4.37 53.75
C ASP A 487 5.97 3.22 52.74
N PHE A 488 6.96 2.36 52.72
CA PHE A 488 6.93 1.13 51.97
C PHE A 488 6.16 0.05 52.75
N LYS A 489 4.87 -0.05 52.55
CA LYS A 489 4.14 -1.24 52.97
C LYS A 489 4.57 -2.39 52.07
N SER A 490 5.44 -3.29 52.63
CA SER A 490 5.69 -4.60 52.02
C SER A 490 4.37 -5.38 52.00
N ARG A 491 3.89 -5.67 50.78
CA ARG A 491 2.83 -6.66 50.55
C ARG A 491 3.41 -8.01 50.29
#